data_baa39038721b76103f421c647355f4f9
#
_entry.id   baa39038721b76103f421c647355f4f9
#
_cell.length_a   1.000
_cell.length_b   1.000
_cell.length_c   1.000
_cell.angle_alpha   90.00
_cell.angle_beta   90.00
_cell.angle_gamma   90.00
#
_symmetry.space_group_name_H-M   'P 1'
#
loop_
_entity.id
_entity.type
_entity.pdbx_description
1 polymer ?
#
loop_
_entity_poly.entity_id
_entity_poly.type
_entity_poly.pdbx_seq_one_letter_code
_entity_poly.pdbx_strand_id
1 'polypeptide(L)'
;MILLCLIVFVSCKTQSFEDFESQYIYEHFNVQDVIETYTKKNIKMYLIKEEQVARLVYFENHNGNYQVEEICTENGYGSYLFTDAKNTYLIIFYVLEDVDSFRCNLMKDESSKIEIWEENLQIRQQHIFYYVLDRDYQQMHDLTFESLSK
;
A
#
# COMPACT_ATOMS: atom_id res chain seq x y z
N MET A 1 -13.91 6.25 -10.91
CA MET A 1 -13.23 5.27 -10.02
C MET A 1 -13.64 5.59 -8.60
N ILE A 2 -14.40 4.71 -7.96
CA ILE A 2 -14.87 4.93 -6.58
C ILE A 2 -13.88 4.19 -5.68
N LEU A 3 -13.06 4.94 -4.94
CA LEU A 3 -12.21 4.42 -3.89
C LEU A 3 -13.11 4.20 -2.67
N LEU A 4 -13.45 2.95 -2.36
CA LEU A 4 -14.18 2.62 -1.14
C LEU A 4 -13.15 2.39 -0.03
N CYS A 5 -12.99 3.37 0.85
CA CYS A 5 -12.19 3.25 2.07
C CYS A 5 -13.12 2.84 3.21
N LEU A 6 -12.98 1.61 3.71
CA LEU A 6 -13.70 1.15 4.89
C LEU A 6 -12.75 1.25 6.09
N ILE A 7 -13.04 2.13 7.04
CA ILE A 7 -12.31 2.26 8.29
C ILE A 7 -13.09 1.52 9.38
N VAL A 8 -12.50 0.44 9.91
CA VAL A 8 -13.10 -0.31 11.02
C VAL A 8 -12.24 -0.11 12.27
N PHE A 9 -12.84 0.45 13.32
CA PHE A 9 -12.22 0.55 14.64
C PHE A 9 -12.63 -0.64 15.49
N VAL A 10 -11.68 -1.50 15.84
CA VAL A 10 -11.90 -2.60 16.79
C VAL A 10 -11.04 -2.36 18.03
N SER A 11 -11.69 -2.09 19.15
CA SER A 11 -11.03 -1.98 20.45
C SER A 11 -11.10 -3.34 21.16
N CYS A 12 -10.02 -4.12 21.12
CA CYS A 12 -9.89 -5.37 21.87
C CYS A 12 -8.72 -5.24 22.86
N LYS A 13 -9.01 -5.17 24.15
CA LYS A 13 -8.02 -4.92 25.23
C LYS A 13 -7.10 -6.12 25.58
N THR A 14 -7.25 -7.27 24.93
CA THR A 14 -6.55 -8.51 25.28
C THR A 14 -5.84 -9.21 24.13
N GLN A 15 -6.04 -8.79 22.89
CA GLN A 15 -5.46 -9.39 21.70
C GLN A 15 -4.18 -8.66 21.31
N SER A 16 -3.12 -9.40 20.94
CA SER A 16 -1.91 -8.78 20.40
C SER A 16 -2.18 -8.20 18.99
N PHE A 17 -1.33 -7.26 18.55
CA PHE A 17 -1.45 -6.71 17.20
C PHE A 17 -1.28 -7.80 16.12
N GLU A 18 -0.33 -8.72 16.34
CA GLU A 18 -0.09 -9.85 15.45
C GLU A 18 -1.28 -10.81 15.37
N ASP A 19 -1.93 -11.09 16.49
CA ASP A 19 -3.14 -11.93 16.51
C ASP A 19 -4.30 -11.24 15.80
N PHE A 20 -4.48 -9.95 16.03
CA PHE A 20 -5.56 -9.15 15.41
C PHE A 20 -5.45 -9.17 13.88
N GLU A 21 -4.28 -8.83 13.34
CA GLU A 21 -4.07 -8.74 11.91
C GLU A 21 -4.14 -10.09 11.21
N SER A 22 -3.57 -11.13 11.84
CA SER A 22 -3.60 -12.49 11.30
C SER A 22 -5.03 -13.05 11.28
N GLN A 23 -5.80 -12.81 12.35
CA GLN A 23 -7.19 -13.22 12.41
C GLN A 23 -8.02 -12.50 11.35
N TYR A 24 -7.83 -11.17 11.19
CA TYR A 24 -8.54 -10.39 10.18
C TYR A 24 -8.30 -10.94 8.77
N ILE A 25 -7.04 -11.19 8.40
CA ILE A 25 -6.70 -11.75 7.09
C ILE A 25 -7.32 -13.13 6.90
N TYR A 26 -7.25 -14.00 7.90
CA TYR A 26 -7.82 -15.35 7.82
C TYR A 26 -9.34 -15.36 7.67
N GLU A 27 -10.04 -14.43 8.33
CA GLU A 27 -11.51 -14.35 8.30
C GLU A 27 -12.06 -13.72 7.00
N HIS A 28 -11.30 -12.81 6.36
CA HIS A 28 -11.80 -12.02 5.24
C HIS A 28 -11.21 -12.43 3.89
N PHE A 29 -10.06 -13.10 3.88
CA PHE A 29 -9.33 -13.39 2.64
C PHE A 29 -8.84 -14.84 2.59
N ASN A 30 -8.61 -15.32 1.35
CA ASN A 30 -7.88 -16.56 1.16
C ASN A 30 -6.37 -16.30 1.34
N VAL A 31 -5.75 -16.92 2.32
CA VAL A 31 -4.32 -16.74 2.63
C VAL A 31 -3.42 -17.09 1.45
N GLN A 32 -3.87 -17.94 0.52
CA GLN A 32 -3.12 -18.30 -0.68
C GLN A 32 -3.03 -17.16 -1.70
N ASP A 33 -3.92 -16.18 -1.61
CA ASP A 33 -3.94 -15.01 -2.48
C ASP A 33 -3.04 -13.86 -1.96
N VAL A 34 -2.49 -14.01 -0.75
CA VAL A 34 -1.50 -13.08 -0.20
C VAL A 34 -0.16 -13.29 -0.90
N ILE A 35 0.27 -12.30 -1.67
CA ILE A 35 1.52 -12.38 -2.43
C ILE A 35 2.71 -11.71 -1.74
N GLU A 36 2.46 -10.74 -0.89
CA GLU A 36 3.50 -10.06 -0.11
C GLU A 36 2.98 -9.56 1.23
N THR A 37 3.85 -9.57 2.23
CA THR A 37 3.61 -8.95 3.53
C THR A 37 4.75 -7.98 3.83
N TYR A 38 4.41 -6.76 4.22
CA TYR A 38 5.36 -5.73 4.62
C TYR A 38 5.15 -5.35 6.07
N THR A 39 6.24 -5.27 6.85
CA THR A 39 6.19 -4.90 8.28
C THR A 39 7.18 -3.79 8.58
N LYS A 40 6.72 -2.75 9.23
CA LYS A 40 7.58 -1.65 9.72
C LYS A 40 7.01 -1.05 11.01
N LYS A 41 7.73 -1.26 12.12
CA LYS A 41 7.32 -0.77 13.45
C LYS A 41 5.89 -1.18 13.83
N ASN A 42 4.98 -0.21 13.85
CA ASN A 42 3.57 -0.35 14.21
C ASN A 42 2.65 -0.56 13.00
N ILE A 43 3.22 -0.73 11.81
CA ILE A 43 2.50 -0.91 10.55
C ILE A 43 2.74 -2.31 10.02
N LYS A 44 1.68 -2.94 9.52
CA LYS A 44 1.76 -4.17 8.73
C LYS A 44 0.81 -4.09 7.55
N MET A 45 1.26 -4.55 6.40
CA MET A 45 0.48 -4.53 5.16
C MET A 45 0.50 -5.91 4.53
N TYR A 46 -0.62 -6.28 3.96
CA TYR A 46 -0.79 -7.49 3.16
C TYR A 46 -1.26 -7.10 1.76
N LEU A 47 -0.54 -7.56 0.76
CA LEU A 47 -0.95 -7.42 -0.62
C LEU A 47 -1.59 -8.71 -1.10
N ILE A 48 -2.83 -8.60 -1.55
CA ILE A 48 -3.67 -9.71 -1.96
C ILE A 48 -3.97 -9.56 -3.43
N LYS A 49 -3.79 -10.66 -4.19
CA LYS A 49 -4.11 -10.74 -5.61
C LYS A 49 -5.40 -11.54 -5.80
N GLU A 50 -6.46 -10.87 -6.23
CA GLU A 50 -7.74 -11.48 -6.60
C GLU A 50 -7.95 -11.32 -8.10
N GLU A 51 -7.52 -12.30 -8.91
CA GLU A 51 -7.45 -12.20 -10.37
C GLU A 51 -6.58 -11.02 -10.84
N GLN A 52 -7.21 -9.94 -11.37
CA GLN A 52 -6.50 -8.71 -11.76
C GLN A 52 -6.64 -7.58 -10.74
N VAL A 53 -7.33 -7.84 -9.65
CA VAL A 53 -7.54 -6.88 -8.58
C VAL A 53 -6.35 -6.91 -7.63
N ALA A 54 -5.78 -5.75 -7.33
CA ALA A 54 -4.83 -5.58 -6.25
C ALA A 54 -5.55 -5.01 -5.03
N ARG A 55 -5.43 -5.70 -3.91
CA ARG A 55 -5.95 -5.24 -2.63
C ARG A 55 -4.82 -5.12 -1.62
N LEU A 56 -4.63 -3.93 -1.10
CA LEU A 56 -3.73 -3.66 0.01
C LEU A 56 -4.55 -3.57 1.30
N VAL A 57 -4.26 -4.43 2.26
CA VAL A 57 -4.82 -4.35 3.61
C VAL A 57 -3.76 -3.77 4.51
N TYR A 58 -4.00 -2.56 5.01
CA TYR A 58 -3.10 -1.79 5.84
C TYR A 58 -3.57 -1.83 7.29
N PHE A 59 -2.69 -2.24 8.18
CA PHE A 59 -2.91 -2.27 9.62
C PHE A 59 -1.97 -1.31 10.32
N GLU A 60 -2.50 -0.61 11.32
CA GLU A 60 -1.70 0.26 12.17
C GLU A 60 -2.06 0.08 13.65
N ASN A 61 -1.04 0.06 14.50
CA ASN A 61 -1.18 -0.01 15.95
C ASN A 61 -0.86 1.35 16.59
N HIS A 62 -1.88 2.02 17.06
CA HIS A 62 -1.76 3.27 17.84
C HIS A 62 -1.88 2.99 19.33
N ASN A 63 -0.78 2.56 19.97
CA ASN A 63 -0.72 2.30 21.42
C ASN A 63 -1.81 1.32 21.90
N GLY A 64 -2.04 0.24 21.18
CA GLY A 64 -3.04 -0.77 21.50
C GLY A 64 -4.42 -0.51 20.88
N ASN A 65 -4.60 0.58 20.15
CA ASN A 65 -5.74 0.77 19.27
C ASN A 65 -5.37 0.35 17.85
N TYR A 66 -6.02 -0.66 17.35
CA TYR A 66 -5.74 -1.21 16.03
C TYR A 66 -6.67 -0.61 14.98
N GLN A 67 -6.07 -0.19 13.87
CA GLN A 67 -6.80 0.31 12.70
C GLN A 67 -6.53 -0.62 11.52
N VAL A 68 -7.52 -0.79 10.68
CA VAL A 68 -7.40 -1.50 9.41
C VAL A 68 -8.03 -0.68 8.30
N GLU A 69 -7.34 -0.57 7.18
CA GLU A 69 -7.83 0.05 5.94
C GLU A 69 -7.60 -0.90 4.77
N GLU A 70 -8.57 -0.97 3.88
CA GLU A 70 -8.49 -1.73 2.65
C GLU A 70 -8.51 -0.79 1.45
N ILE A 71 -7.50 -0.91 0.60
CA ILE A 71 -7.36 -0.18 -0.65
C ILE A 71 -7.46 -1.20 -1.79
N CYS A 72 -8.51 -1.12 -2.59
CA CYS A 72 -8.78 -2.03 -3.68
C CYS A 72 -8.71 -1.31 -5.02
N THR A 73 -8.04 -1.92 -6.00
CA THR A 73 -7.89 -1.37 -7.35
C THR A 73 -8.16 -2.43 -8.40
N GLU A 74 -8.91 -2.08 -9.43
CA GLU A 74 -9.29 -2.99 -10.52
C GLU A 74 -8.20 -3.16 -11.60
N ASN A 75 -7.17 -2.30 -11.58
CA ASN A 75 -6.11 -2.30 -12.59
C ASN A 75 -4.86 -3.09 -12.19
N GLY A 76 -4.93 -3.85 -11.09
CA GLY A 76 -3.80 -4.64 -10.59
C GLY A 76 -2.67 -3.80 -9.96
N TYR A 77 -2.84 -2.50 -9.78
CA TYR A 77 -1.89 -1.64 -9.08
C TYR A 77 -2.57 -0.43 -8.47
N GLY A 78 -1.96 0.15 -7.46
CA GLY A 78 -2.50 1.33 -6.81
C GLY A 78 -1.48 2.04 -5.93
N SER A 79 -1.97 3.08 -5.30
CA SER A 79 -1.20 3.84 -4.32
C SER A 79 -2.10 4.33 -3.21
N TYR A 80 -1.48 4.54 -2.07
CA TYR A 80 -2.10 5.14 -0.90
C TYR A 80 -1.22 6.24 -0.35
N LEU A 81 -1.77 7.45 -0.26
CA LEU A 81 -1.08 8.63 0.24
C LEU A 81 -1.79 9.11 1.51
N PHE A 82 -1.05 9.25 2.61
CA PHE A 82 -1.58 9.79 3.84
C PHE A 82 -0.52 10.64 4.57
N THR A 83 -0.96 11.48 5.50
CA THR A 83 -0.07 12.39 6.22
C THR A 83 -0.31 12.30 7.72
N ASP A 84 0.76 12.43 8.49
CA ASP A 84 0.70 12.70 9.92
C ASP A 84 1.18 14.13 10.23
N ALA A 85 1.45 14.41 11.50
CA ALA A 85 1.91 15.75 11.92
C ALA A 85 3.30 16.13 11.37
N LYS A 86 4.09 15.17 10.84
CA LYS A 86 5.51 15.38 10.46
C LYS A 86 5.81 15.02 9.01
N ASN A 87 5.17 13.98 8.49
CA ASN A 87 5.55 13.39 7.22
C ASN A 87 4.34 13.12 6.34
N THR A 88 4.59 13.01 5.05
CA THR A 88 3.71 12.36 4.08
C THR A 88 4.23 10.96 3.82
N TYR A 89 3.34 9.99 3.76
CA TYR A 89 3.63 8.60 3.49
C TYR A 89 3.00 8.19 2.18
N LEU A 90 3.78 7.60 1.30
CA LEU A 90 3.32 7.04 0.05
C LEU A 90 3.55 5.54 0.04
N ILE A 91 2.51 4.79 -0.23
CA ILE A 91 2.57 3.37 -0.50
C ILE A 91 2.22 3.17 -1.97
N ILE A 92 3.07 2.45 -2.71
CA ILE A 92 2.80 1.99 -4.06
C ILE A 92 2.77 0.47 -4.01
N PHE A 93 1.79 -0.15 -4.64
CA PHE A 93 1.62 -1.60 -4.67
C PHE A 93 1.10 -2.08 -6.02
N TYR A 94 1.46 -3.31 -6.39
CA TYR A 94 1.02 -3.90 -7.65
C TYR A 94 1.02 -5.44 -7.58
N VAL A 95 0.15 -6.05 -8.41
CA VAL A 95 0.06 -7.51 -8.63
C VAL A 95 0.26 -7.87 -10.10
N LEU A 96 0.68 -6.89 -10.93
CA LEU A 96 0.94 -7.06 -12.34
C LEU A 96 2.11 -8.02 -12.57
N GLU A 97 1.98 -8.83 -13.60
CA GLU A 97 3.06 -9.66 -14.13
C GLU A 97 3.79 -8.90 -15.26
N ASP A 98 5.03 -9.28 -15.55
CA ASP A 98 5.84 -8.74 -16.66
C ASP A 98 6.09 -7.21 -16.61
N VAL A 99 6.07 -6.59 -15.43
CA VAL A 99 6.49 -5.20 -15.24
C VAL A 99 7.94 -5.13 -14.80
N ASP A 100 8.69 -4.18 -15.33
CA ASP A 100 10.10 -3.96 -15.01
C ASP A 100 10.35 -2.71 -14.19
N SER A 101 9.52 -1.69 -14.36
CA SER A 101 9.69 -0.43 -13.66
C SER A 101 8.36 0.24 -13.37
N PHE A 102 8.37 1.16 -12.42
CA PHE A 102 7.30 2.13 -12.27
C PHE A 102 7.86 3.55 -12.09
N ARG A 103 7.02 4.51 -12.43
CA ARG A 103 7.26 5.93 -12.22
C ARG A 103 6.05 6.56 -11.55
N CYS A 104 6.28 7.34 -10.50
CA CYS A 104 5.26 8.07 -9.78
C CYS A 104 5.68 9.55 -9.64
N ASN A 105 4.82 10.45 -10.07
CA ASN A 105 5.00 11.89 -9.89
C ASN A 105 4.16 12.37 -8.72
N LEU A 106 4.80 13.08 -7.79
CA LEU A 106 4.15 13.73 -6.65
C LEU A 106 4.29 15.23 -6.77
N MET A 107 3.23 15.96 -6.51
CA MET A 107 3.23 17.42 -6.52
C MET A 107 3.13 17.98 -5.11
N LYS A 108 4.02 18.91 -4.80
CA LYS A 108 3.97 19.74 -3.62
C LYS A 108 3.07 20.97 -3.87
N ASP A 109 3.29 21.62 -5.00
CA ASP A 109 2.54 22.76 -5.53
C ASP A 109 2.65 22.75 -7.08
N GLU A 110 2.07 23.74 -7.77
CA GLU A 110 2.12 23.81 -9.22
C GLU A 110 3.55 23.90 -9.81
N SER A 111 4.54 24.29 -9.01
CA SER A 111 5.93 24.51 -9.44
C SER A 111 6.90 23.43 -8.98
N SER A 112 6.54 22.66 -7.97
CA SER A 112 7.44 21.72 -7.29
C SER A 112 6.89 20.30 -7.38
N LYS A 113 7.58 19.45 -8.13
CA LYS A 113 7.29 18.02 -8.21
C LYS A 113 8.51 17.18 -7.89
N ILE A 114 8.29 16.00 -7.35
CA ILE A 114 9.30 14.95 -7.31
C ILE A 114 8.84 13.77 -8.16
N GLU A 115 9.81 13.07 -8.71
CA GLU A 115 9.61 11.80 -9.38
C GLU A 115 10.22 10.69 -8.53
N ILE A 116 9.43 9.66 -8.28
CA ILE A 116 9.87 8.41 -7.70
C ILE A 116 9.89 7.40 -8.83
N TRP A 117 11.05 6.81 -9.05
CA TRP A 117 11.26 5.81 -10.08
C TRP A 117 11.95 4.58 -9.50
N GLU A 118 11.40 3.43 -9.79
CA GLU A 118 11.97 2.14 -9.43
C GLU A 118 12.06 1.27 -10.67
N GLU A 119 13.17 0.55 -10.79
CA GLU A 119 13.45 -0.35 -11.91
C GLU A 119 13.92 -1.73 -11.42
N ASN A 120 13.98 -2.69 -12.33
CA ASN A 120 14.34 -4.08 -12.04
C ASN A 120 13.37 -4.76 -11.05
N LEU A 121 12.09 -4.46 -11.15
CA LEU A 121 11.07 -4.94 -10.22
C LEU A 121 10.98 -6.47 -10.18
N GLN A 122 11.15 -7.13 -11.32
CA GLN A 122 11.16 -8.60 -11.39
C GLN A 122 12.31 -9.22 -10.62
N ILE A 123 13.49 -8.57 -10.66
CA ILE A 123 14.67 -9.04 -9.93
C ILE A 123 14.49 -8.83 -8.44
N ARG A 124 13.88 -7.71 -8.04
CA ARG A 124 13.63 -7.37 -6.64
C ARG A 124 12.56 -8.25 -6.01
N GLN A 125 11.60 -8.74 -6.79
CA GLN A 125 10.43 -9.50 -6.30
C GLN A 125 9.69 -8.78 -5.18
N GLN A 126 9.67 -7.45 -5.25
CA GLN A 126 9.02 -6.58 -4.28
C GLN A 126 7.79 -5.95 -4.92
N HIS A 127 6.64 -6.06 -4.27
CA HIS A 127 5.35 -5.59 -4.77
C HIS A 127 4.74 -4.46 -3.93
N ILE A 128 5.31 -4.20 -2.74
CA ILE A 128 4.91 -3.10 -1.85
C ILE A 128 6.12 -2.18 -1.65
N PHE A 129 5.96 -0.91 -1.98
CA PHE A 129 6.94 0.15 -1.79
C PHE A 129 6.40 1.18 -0.81
N TYR A 130 7.19 1.50 0.21
CA TYR A 130 6.80 2.42 1.27
C TYR A 130 7.82 3.56 1.37
N TYR A 131 7.36 4.78 1.10
CA TYR A 131 8.17 5.99 1.14
C TYR A 131 7.72 6.92 2.26
N VAL A 132 8.68 7.55 2.91
CA VAL A 132 8.47 8.62 3.88
C VAL A 132 8.99 9.90 3.25
N LEU A 133 8.12 10.85 3.04
CA LEU A 133 8.37 12.09 2.32
C LEU A 133 8.21 13.30 3.26
N ASP A 134 8.77 14.42 2.87
CA ASP A 134 8.51 15.69 3.57
C ASP A 134 7.02 16.03 3.53
N ARG A 135 6.52 16.66 4.58
CA ARG A 135 5.09 16.92 4.84
C ARG A 135 4.29 17.58 3.70
N ASP A 136 4.99 18.21 2.77
CA ASP A 136 4.36 19.13 1.83
C ASP A 136 3.80 18.48 0.55
N TYR A 137 3.91 17.15 0.37
CA TYR A 137 3.38 16.47 -0.82
C TYR A 137 1.91 16.11 -0.61
N GLN A 138 1.02 16.76 -1.36
CA GLN A 138 -0.44 16.64 -1.14
C GLN A 138 -1.17 15.85 -2.21
N GLN A 139 -0.57 15.67 -3.41
CA GLN A 139 -1.21 14.99 -4.53
C GLN A 139 -0.24 14.07 -5.26
N MET A 140 -0.69 12.87 -5.53
CA MET A 140 -0.08 12.01 -6.52
C MET A 140 -0.68 12.37 -7.89
N HIS A 141 0.18 12.65 -8.86
CA HIS A 141 -0.28 13.09 -10.18
C HIS A 141 -0.40 11.93 -11.17
N ASP A 142 0.62 11.10 -11.24
CA ASP A 142 0.68 10.00 -12.19
C ASP A 142 1.40 8.80 -11.58
N LEU A 143 0.81 7.63 -11.70
CA LEU A 143 1.46 6.36 -11.43
C LEU A 143 1.39 5.52 -12.71
N THR A 144 2.54 5.20 -13.27
CA THR A 144 2.66 4.39 -14.49
C THR A 144 3.59 3.22 -14.26
N PHE A 145 3.22 2.06 -14.80
CA PHE A 145 4.03 0.86 -14.83
C PHE A 145 4.48 0.59 -16.27
N GLU A 146 5.75 0.26 -16.45
CA GLU A 146 6.34 -0.06 -17.74
C GLU A 146 6.62 -1.57 -17.79
N SER A 147 6.13 -2.23 -18.83
CA SER A 147 6.44 -3.63 -19.08
C SER A 147 7.81 -3.78 -19.71
N LEU A 148 8.45 -4.93 -19.48
CA LEU A 148 9.60 -5.33 -20.27
C LEU A 148 9.21 -5.31 -21.76
N SER A 149 9.81 -4.41 -22.52
CA SER A 149 9.71 -4.47 -23.99
C SER A 149 10.37 -5.75 -24.45
N LYS A 150 9.55 -6.68 -24.96
CA LYS A 150 10.04 -7.88 -25.67
C LYS A 150 10.73 -7.49 -26.96
#